data_9be3fb9447398071ca972e815a1293d5
#
_entry.id   9be3fb9447398071ca972e815a1293d5
#
_cell.length_a   1.000
_cell.length_b   1.000
_cell.length_c   1.000
_cell.angle_alpha   90.00
_cell.angle_beta   90.00
_cell.angle_gamma   90.00
#
_symmetry.space_group_name_H-M   'P 1'
#
loop_
_entity.id
_entity.type
_entity.pdbx_description
1 polymer ?
#
loop_
_entity_poly.entity_id
_entity_poly.type
_entity_poly.pdbx_seq_one_letter_code
_entity_poly.pdbx_strand_id
1 'polypeptide(L)'
;GIWKSMVSSEQNVPEELKSTPNFGSVEGFPMLVFVNGKGRGLYTLTTDKSGDLWGMDKKNPDQVAIQGNVNSAPAEMFDKGNAKVDDTDFSSESSDTISDSAKNNLNDFITFVSNSSDQAFKEGLSHYANIDSIIDYYLFVNILGAYDQIAKNATYLSYDGGKTWRMTAYDNDLTLGNYIFGLGINEPYAMYYNAARGGLFPSHNTLLRRVAQLFGPQITARYDQLRKSGVISADTINNQYVDFMSKVGYDNYTYDQDINPLEINQYTQGLPALQKVVTQRIQTLDNHFGYTGN
;
A
#
# COMPACT_ATOMS: atom_id res chain seq x y z
N GLY A 1 12.61 0.54 1.90
CA GLY A 1 11.58 -0.44 2.23
C GLY A 1 11.10 -1.25 1.02
N ILE A 2 10.22 -2.22 1.25
CA ILE A 2 9.72 -3.15 0.21
C ILE A 2 9.09 -2.40 -0.95
N TRP A 3 8.21 -1.45 -0.68
CA TRP A 3 7.53 -0.67 -1.73
C TRP A 3 8.54 0.03 -2.66
N LYS A 4 9.55 0.69 -2.11
CA LYS A 4 10.65 1.28 -2.89
C LYS A 4 11.30 0.25 -3.83
N SER A 5 11.62 -0.93 -3.31
CA SER A 5 12.28 -1.99 -4.10
C SER A 5 11.37 -2.53 -5.20
N MET A 6 10.06 -2.62 -4.96
CA MET A 6 9.08 -3.02 -5.97
C MET A 6 9.02 -1.97 -7.08
N VAL A 7 8.74 -0.71 -6.74
CA VAL A 7 8.62 0.38 -7.72
C VAL A 7 9.91 0.58 -8.51
N SER A 8 11.08 0.56 -7.85
CA SER A 8 12.37 0.72 -8.56
C SER A 8 12.68 -0.39 -9.55
N SER A 9 12.01 -1.52 -9.47
CA SER A 9 12.13 -2.66 -10.40
C SER A 9 11.05 -2.69 -11.50
N GLU A 10 10.12 -1.73 -11.53
CA GLU A 10 9.17 -1.55 -12.62
C GLU A 10 9.86 -0.98 -13.86
N GLN A 11 9.34 -1.30 -15.06
CA GLN A 11 9.92 -0.79 -16.31
C GLN A 11 9.53 0.66 -16.64
N ASN A 12 8.30 1.05 -16.32
CA ASN A 12 7.71 2.33 -16.76
C ASN A 12 7.40 3.25 -15.56
N VAL A 13 8.41 3.56 -14.77
CA VAL A 13 8.28 4.53 -13.67
C VAL A 13 8.38 5.95 -14.22
N PRO A 14 7.48 6.89 -13.87
CA PRO A 14 7.60 8.29 -14.26
C PRO A 14 8.91 8.93 -13.77
N GLU A 15 9.46 9.84 -14.55
CA GLU A 15 10.73 10.51 -14.19
C GLU A 15 10.59 11.34 -12.92
N GLU A 16 9.42 11.96 -12.70
CA GLU A 16 9.10 12.67 -11.48
C GLU A 16 9.27 11.76 -10.26
N LEU A 17 8.72 10.57 -10.32
CA LEU A 17 8.78 9.60 -9.23
C LEU A 17 10.20 9.04 -9.04
N LYS A 18 10.95 8.80 -10.14
CA LYS A 18 12.36 8.41 -10.09
C LYS A 18 13.25 9.48 -9.46
N SER A 19 12.89 10.75 -9.63
CA SER A 19 13.65 11.88 -9.08
C SER A 19 13.53 11.99 -7.56
N THR A 20 12.52 11.34 -6.96
CA THR A 20 12.37 11.31 -5.50
C THR A 20 13.37 10.34 -4.85
N PRO A 21 13.86 10.60 -3.64
CA PRO A 21 14.88 9.75 -3.00
C PRO A 21 14.49 8.28 -2.86
N ASN A 22 13.21 7.99 -2.74
CA ASN A 22 12.66 6.66 -2.42
C ASN A 22 11.57 6.19 -3.36
N PHE A 23 11.53 6.69 -4.59
CA PHE A 23 10.48 6.32 -5.55
C PHE A 23 9.07 6.53 -4.97
N GLY A 24 8.87 7.65 -4.26
CA GLY A 24 7.60 7.97 -3.61
C GLY A 24 7.24 7.08 -2.41
N SER A 25 8.17 6.29 -1.91
CA SER A 25 7.94 5.48 -0.71
C SER A 25 8.18 6.28 0.55
N VAL A 26 7.34 6.08 1.56
CA VAL A 26 7.48 6.70 2.87
C VAL A 26 8.76 6.23 3.56
N GLU A 27 9.49 7.16 4.16
CA GLU A 27 10.56 6.88 5.10
C GLU A 27 10.17 7.30 6.51
N GLY A 28 10.67 6.58 7.50
CA GLY A 28 10.43 6.90 8.89
C GLY A 28 11.69 6.67 9.75
N PHE A 29 11.85 7.55 10.75
CA PHE A 29 12.92 7.46 11.74
C PHE A 29 12.33 7.40 13.14
N PRO A 30 12.76 6.46 13.99
CA PRO A 30 12.32 6.41 15.37
C PRO A 30 12.86 7.61 16.15
N MET A 31 12.03 8.19 17.01
CA MET A 31 12.42 9.31 17.87
C MET A 31 11.72 9.24 19.22
N LEU A 32 12.44 9.64 20.29
CA LEU A 32 11.82 9.91 21.57
C LEU A 32 11.31 11.35 21.62
N VAL A 33 10.06 11.54 21.98
CA VAL A 33 9.44 12.86 22.07
C VAL A 33 9.36 13.32 23.53
N PHE A 34 9.80 14.57 23.77
CA PHE A 34 9.67 15.23 25.05
C PHE A 34 8.91 16.56 24.87
N VAL A 35 7.93 16.81 25.72
CA VAL A 35 7.17 18.07 25.74
C VAL A 35 7.28 18.67 27.12
N ASN A 36 7.84 19.88 27.21
CA ASN A 36 8.09 20.57 28.48
C ASN A 36 8.90 19.72 29.49
N GLY A 37 9.91 19.00 28.99
CA GLY A 37 10.77 18.13 29.77
C GLY A 37 10.14 16.79 30.21
N LYS A 38 8.89 16.52 29.80
CA LYS A 38 8.23 15.25 30.07
C LYS A 38 8.27 14.37 28.83
N GLY A 39 8.72 13.12 28.99
CA GLY A 39 8.69 12.13 27.94
C GLY A 39 7.26 11.80 27.49
N ARG A 40 7.09 11.61 26.20
CA ARG A 40 5.83 11.21 25.54
C ARG A 40 5.92 9.86 24.90
N GLY A 41 7.12 9.28 24.89
CA GLY A 41 7.36 7.96 24.35
C GLY A 41 8.04 7.93 23.00
N LEU A 42 7.95 6.79 22.37
CA LEU A 42 8.53 6.49 21.08
C LEU A 42 7.58 6.86 19.94
N TYR A 43 8.07 7.66 19.02
CA TYR A 43 7.34 8.10 17.83
C TYR A 43 8.15 7.77 16.58
N THR A 44 7.49 7.81 15.45
CA THR A 44 8.16 7.74 14.14
C THR A 44 8.00 9.09 13.43
N LEU A 45 9.11 9.76 13.13
CA LEU A 45 9.11 10.88 12.21
C LEU A 45 9.02 10.32 10.79
N THR A 46 7.94 10.60 10.09
CA THR A 46 7.70 10.09 8.73
C THR A 46 7.76 11.20 7.69
N THR A 47 8.03 10.81 6.45
CA THR A 47 7.83 11.69 5.29
C THR A 47 6.37 12.14 5.23
N ASP A 48 6.14 13.42 5.01
CA ASP A 48 4.81 13.99 4.88
C ASP A 48 4.07 13.45 3.65
N LYS A 49 2.77 13.25 3.79
CA LYS A 49 1.88 12.85 2.69
C LYS A 49 1.50 14.08 1.88
N SER A 50 2.28 14.34 0.86
CA SER A 50 2.07 15.50 -0.01
C SER A 50 2.62 15.23 -1.42
N GLY A 51 2.30 16.10 -2.37
CA GLY A 51 2.81 16.00 -3.75
C GLY A 51 4.34 15.90 -3.83
N ASP A 52 5.07 16.51 -2.89
CA ASP A 52 6.54 16.46 -2.85
C ASP A 52 7.06 15.02 -2.65
N LEU A 53 6.34 14.18 -1.88
CA LEU A 53 6.67 12.77 -1.71
C LEU A 53 6.74 12.03 -3.05
N TRP A 54 5.88 12.40 -3.98
CA TRP A 54 5.77 11.78 -5.29
C TRP A 54 6.39 12.59 -6.43
N GLY A 55 7.19 13.64 -6.10
CA GLY A 55 7.86 14.47 -7.10
C GLY A 55 6.93 15.37 -7.91
N MET A 56 5.76 15.70 -7.37
CA MET A 56 4.76 16.53 -8.04
C MET A 56 4.96 18.01 -7.72
N ASP A 57 4.74 18.86 -8.72
CA ASP A 57 4.64 20.31 -8.53
C ASP A 57 3.24 20.70 -8.02
N LYS A 58 3.17 21.18 -6.79
CA LYS A 58 1.91 21.64 -6.14
C LYS A 58 1.16 22.71 -6.93
N LYS A 59 1.83 23.42 -7.84
CA LYS A 59 1.22 24.43 -8.69
C LYS A 59 0.69 23.88 -10.01
N ASN A 60 1.00 22.64 -10.32
CA ASN A 60 0.53 22.00 -11.54
C ASN A 60 -0.76 21.21 -11.26
N PRO A 61 -1.94 21.72 -11.68
CA PRO A 61 -3.22 21.05 -11.41
C PRO A 61 -3.44 19.75 -12.19
N ASP A 62 -2.54 19.43 -13.13
CA ASP A 62 -2.53 18.18 -13.89
C ASP A 62 -1.65 17.09 -13.27
N GLN A 63 -0.86 17.42 -12.25
CA GLN A 63 -0.15 16.44 -11.42
C GLN A 63 -0.97 16.14 -10.18
N VAL A 64 -1.60 14.97 -10.16
CA VAL A 64 -2.67 14.64 -9.23
C VAL A 64 -2.30 13.42 -8.40
N ALA A 65 -2.36 13.58 -7.09
CA ALA A 65 -2.42 12.48 -6.14
C ALA A 65 -3.77 12.52 -5.42
N ILE A 66 -4.50 11.45 -5.48
CA ILE A 66 -5.79 11.30 -4.80
C ILE A 66 -5.80 10.04 -3.95
N GLN A 67 -6.52 10.10 -2.84
CA GLN A 67 -6.70 8.98 -1.94
C GLN A 67 -8.18 8.66 -1.78
N GLY A 68 -8.52 7.39 -1.66
CA GLY A 68 -9.87 6.96 -1.32
C GLY A 68 -10.24 7.33 0.11
N ASN A 69 -11.43 7.90 0.30
CA ASN A 69 -11.92 8.37 1.59
C ASN A 69 -12.95 7.44 2.25
N VAL A 70 -13.23 6.31 1.65
CA VAL A 70 -14.30 5.43 2.13
C VAL A 70 -13.86 4.69 3.37
N ASN A 71 -14.49 5.00 4.49
CA ASN A 71 -14.05 4.57 5.81
C ASN A 71 -14.54 3.19 6.27
N SER A 72 -15.58 2.60 5.68
CA SER A 72 -16.15 1.46 6.42
C SER A 72 -17.18 0.63 5.71
N ALA A 73 -17.66 1.07 4.61
CA ALA A 73 -18.57 0.22 3.86
C ALA A 73 -17.77 -0.56 2.84
N PRO A 74 -18.30 -1.63 2.31
CA PRO A 74 -17.79 -2.19 1.09
C PRO A 74 -17.56 -1.00 0.16
N ALA A 75 -16.33 -0.58 0.08
CA ALA A 75 -15.98 0.62 -0.60
C ALA A 75 -16.22 0.31 -2.05
N GLU A 76 -17.14 0.97 -2.52
CA GLU A 76 -17.51 0.97 -3.91
C GLU A 76 -16.47 1.74 -4.73
N MET A 77 -15.17 1.54 -4.36
CA MET A 77 -14.06 2.09 -5.13
C MET A 77 -14.16 1.56 -6.55
N PHE A 78 -14.34 2.47 -7.48
CA PHE A 78 -14.56 2.17 -8.90
C PHE A 78 -15.88 1.44 -9.22
N ASP A 79 -16.85 1.36 -8.32
CA ASP A 79 -18.18 0.80 -8.59
C ASP A 79 -19.17 1.84 -9.09
N LYS A 80 -18.91 3.12 -8.86
CA LYS A 80 -19.78 4.22 -9.26
C LYS A 80 -19.16 5.04 -10.39
N GLY A 81 -19.95 5.29 -11.42
CA GLY A 81 -19.54 6.11 -12.55
C GLY A 81 -19.56 7.62 -12.29
N ASN A 82 -19.38 8.12 -11.09
CA ASN A 82 -19.28 9.55 -10.78
C ASN A 82 -18.53 9.75 -9.48
N ALA A 83 -17.26 9.41 -9.44
CA ALA A 83 -16.43 9.73 -8.28
C ALA A 83 -16.23 11.24 -8.17
N LYS A 84 -16.30 11.74 -6.95
CA LYS A 84 -16.07 13.13 -6.66
C LYS A 84 -14.75 13.28 -5.91
N VAL A 85 -13.94 14.20 -6.38
CA VAL A 85 -12.77 14.68 -5.64
C VAL A 85 -13.24 15.85 -4.76
N ASP A 86 -13.96 15.54 -3.69
CA ASP A 86 -14.58 16.53 -2.82
C ASP A 86 -14.72 16.02 -1.38
N ASP A 87 -13.73 15.24 -0.92
CA ASP A 87 -13.68 14.62 0.41
C ASP A 87 -14.79 13.57 0.70
N THR A 88 -15.63 13.23 -0.26
CA THR A 88 -16.59 12.14 -0.11
C THR A 88 -16.05 10.82 -0.64
N ASP A 89 -15.63 10.76 -1.91
CA ASP A 89 -15.09 9.55 -2.52
C ASP A 89 -13.55 9.57 -2.56
N PHE A 90 -12.97 10.73 -2.90
CA PHE A 90 -11.52 10.94 -2.95
C PHE A 90 -11.12 12.30 -2.37
N SER A 91 -10.02 12.34 -1.62
CA SER A 91 -9.33 13.56 -1.22
C SER A 91 -8.11 13.83 -2.11
N SER A 92 -7.79 15.11 -2.33
CA SER A 92 -6.56 15.52 -2.96
C SER A 92 -5.40 15.51 -1.97
N GLU A 93 -4.27 14.94 -2.39
CA GLU A 93 -3.04 14.85 -1.59
C GLU A 93 -1.87 15.61 -2.25
N SER A 94 -2.06 16.19 -3.45
CA SER A 94 -0.99 16.84 -4.21
C SER A 94 -1.11 18.36 -4.31
N SER A 95 -2.31 18.87 -4.52
CA SER A 95 -2.54 20.31 -4.75
C SER A 95 -3.90 20.75 -4.21
N ASP A 96 -4.04 22.04 -3.95
CA ASP A 96 -5.32 22.66 -3.54
C ASP A 96 -6.38 22.61 -4.64
N THR A 97 -5.95 22.46 -5.91
CA THR A 97 -6.82 22.44 -7.07
C THR A 97 -6.44 21.32 -8.03
N ILE A 98 -7.43 20.55 -8.45
CA ILE A 98 -7.28 19.54 -9.51
C ILE A 98 -7.94 20.09 -10.77
N SER A 99 -7.31 19.96 -11.93
CA SER A 99 -7.87 20.43 -13.19
C SER A 99 -9.18 19.70 -13.54
N ASP A 100 -10.06 20.38 -14.24
CA ASP A 100 -11.32 19.77 -14.72
C ASP A 100 -11.02 18.61 -15.69
N SER A 101 -9.92 18.70 -16.43
CA SER A 101 -9.45 17.62 -17.29
C SER A 101 -9.13 16.37 -16.48
N ALA A 102 -8.38 16.50 -15.38
CA ALA A 102 -8.03 15.37 -14.53
C ALA A 102 -9.24 14.74 -13.85
N LYS A 103 -10.22 15.57 -13.42
CA LYS A 103 -11.48 15.07 -12.87
C LYS A 103 -12.29 14.28 -13.90
N ASN A 104 -12.39 14.79 -15.14
CA ASN A 104 -13.10 14.12 -16.20
C ASN A 104 -12.43 12.80 -16.57
N ASN A 105 -11.11 12.78 -16.71
CA ASN A 105 -10.34 11.57 -16.99
C ASN A 105 -10.45 10.52 -15.85
N LEU A 106 -10.53 10.96 -14.60
CA LEU A 106 -10.81 10.07 -13.47
C LEU A 106 -12.20 9.43 -13.60
N ASN A 107 -13.23 10.23 -13.92
CA ASN A 107 -14.58 9.73 -14.12
C ASN A 107 -14.66 8.75 -15.28
N ASP A 108 -13.94 9.01 -16.38
CA ASP A 108 -13.85 8.10 -17.53
C ASP A 108 -13.18 6.79 -17.11
N PHE A 109 -12.10 6.86 -16.33
CA PHE A 109 -11.45 5.67 -15.79
C PHE A 109 -12.36 4.86 -14.88
N ILE A 110 -13.07 5.50 -13.96
CA ILE A 110 -14.04 4.84 -13.07
C ILE A 110 -15.16 4.19 -13.87
N THR A 111 -15.70 4.90 -14.86
CA THR A 111 -16.75 4.39 -15.75
C THR A 111 -16.26 3.18 -16.54
N PHE A 112 -15.04 3.25 -17.06
CA PHE A 112 -14.42 2.13 -17.76
C PHE A 112 -14.26 0.91 -16.85
N VAL A 113 -13.73 1.09 -15.64
CA VAL A 113 -13.54 0.00 -14.68
C VAL A 113 -14.86 -0.64 -14.27
N SER A 114 -15.90 0.16 -14.02
CA SER A 114 -17.20 -0.33 -13.56
C SER A 114 -18.06 -0.98 -14.66
N ASN A 115 -17.99 -0.48 -15.89
CA ASN A 115 -18.98 -0.82 -16.92
C ASN A 115 -18.43 -1.64 -18.10
N SER A 116 -17.10 -1.72 -18.28
CA SER A 116 -16.53 -2.50 -19.39
C SER A 116 -16.72 -4.00 -19.20
N SER A 117 -16.91 -4.74 -20.31
CA SER A 117 -16.84 -6.19 -20.28
C SER A 117 -15.42 -6.65 -19.89
N ASP A 118 -15.26 -7.90 -19.47
CA ASP A 118 -13.94 -8.44 -19.09
C ASP A 118 -12.93 -8.42 -20.25
N GLN A 119 -13.39 -8.68 -21.46
CA GLN A 119 -12.56 -8.57 -22.66
C GLN A 119 -12.11 -7.12 -22.88
N ALA A 120 -13.03 -6.18 -22.87
CA ALA A 120 -12.73 -4.76 -23.05
C ALA A 120 -11.80 -4.23 -21.93
N PHE A 121 -12.00 -4.68 -20.69
CA PHE A 121 -11.13 -4.33 -19.57
C PHE A 121 -9.69 -4.83 -19.77
N LYS A 122 -9.51 -6.09 -20.16
CA LYS A 122 -8.18 -6.65 -20.43
C LYS A 122 -7.43 -5.90 -21.53
N GLU A 123 -8.14 -5.56 -22.61
CA GLU A 123 -7.55 -4.89 -23.77
C GLU A 123 -7.34 -3.39 -23.55
N GLY A 124 -8.20 -2.75 -22.77
CA GLY A 124 -8.25 -1.30 -22.64
C GLY A 124 -7.62 -0.72 -21.37
N LEU A 125 -7.32 -1.51 -20.33
CA LEU A 125 -6.84 -0.98 -19.05
C LEU A 125 -5.56 -0.14 -19.19
N SER A 126 -4.66 -0.53 -20.08
CA SER A 126 -3.40 0.19 -20.34
C SER A 126 -3.58 1.61 -20.90
N HIS A 127 -4.77 1.96 -21.41
CA HIS A 127 -5.08 3.32 -21.85
C HIS A 127 -5.41 4.26 -20.69
N TYR A 128 -5.74 3.71 -19.52
CA TYR A 128 -6.15 4.46 -18.34
C TYR A 128 -5.15 4.36 -17.19
N ALA A 129 -4.39 3.27 -17.14
CA ALA A 129 -3.55 3.02 -15.97
C ALA A 129 -2.29 2.22 -16.32
N ASN A 130 -1.25 2.41 -15.50
CA ASN A 130 -0.06 1.58 -15.51
C ASN A 130 -0.38 0.24 -14.85
N ILE A 131 -0.48 -0.81 -15.64
CA ILE A 131 -0.87 -2.15 -15.17
C ILE A 131 0.18 -2.71 -14.20
N ASP A 132 1.47 -2.47 -14.44
CA ASP A 132 2.56 -2.99 -13.58
C ASP A 132 2.42 -2.41 -12.16
N SER A 133 2.14 -1.11 -12.05
CA SER A 133 1.96 -0.47 -10.76
C SER A 133 0.72 -0.98 -10.01
N ILE A 134 -0.36 -1.31 -10.71
CA ILE A 134 -1.56 -1.88 -10.09
C ILE A 134 -1.28 -3.31 -9.63
N ILE A 135 -0.57 -4.11 -10.41
CA ILE A 135 -0.15 -5.46 -10.03
C ILE A 135 0.79 -5.40 -8.81
N ASP A 136 1.77 -4.49 -8.80
CA ASP A 136 2.66 -4.31 -7.66
C ASP A 136 1.90 -3.88 -6.41
N TYR A 137 0.96 -2.96 -6.54
CA TYR A 137 0.10 -2.57 -5.43
C TYR A 137 -0.76 -3.74 -4.92
N TYR A 138 -1.36 -4.52 -5.82
CA TYR A 138 -2.11 -5.72 -5.48
C TYR A 138 -1.24 -6.72 -4.70
N LEU A 139 -0.01 -6.98 -5.18
CA LEU A 139 0.93 -7.87 -4.50
C LEU A 139 1.36 -7.31 -3.14
N PHE A 140 1.70 -6.02 -3.06
CA PHE A 140 2.10 -5.35 -1.83
C PHE A 140 1.04 -5.46 -0.74
N VAL A 141 -0.21 -5.15 -1.07
CA VAL A 141 -1.34 -5.27 -0.14
C VAL A 141 -1.51 -6.71 0.36
N ASN A 142 -1.35 -7.68 -0.54
CA ASN A 142 -1.42 -9.10 -0.17
C ASN A 142 -0.23 -9.54 0.68
N ILE A 143 0.98 -9.13 0.35
CA ILE A 143 2.20 -9.49 1.09
C ILE A 143 2.10 -9.00 2.53
N LEU A 144 1.67 -7.77 2.73
CA LEU A 144 1.56 -7.17 4.05
C LEU A 144 0.23 -7.45 4.76
N GLY A 145 -0.77 -8.01 4.08
CA GLY A 145 -2.11 -8.14 4.65
C GLY A 145 -2.72 -6.78 4.98
N ALA A 146 -2.44 -5.77 4.14
CA ALA A 146 -2.78 -4.38 4.37
C ALA A 146 -4.23 -4.09 3.97
N TYR A 147 -5.18 -4.48 4.80
CA TYR A 147 -6.60 -4.41 4.47
C TYR A 147 -7.13 -2.97 4.32
N ASP A 148 -6.57 -2.02 5.06
CA ASP A 148 -6.97 -0.61 4.99
C ASP A 148 -6.52 0.07 3.68
N GLN A 149 -5.53 -0.54 3.01
CA GLN A 149 -5.01 -0.10 1.71
C GLN A 149 -5.90 -0.46 0.52
N ILE A 150 -7.00 -1.17 0.75
CA ILE A 150 -7.85 -1.64 -0.34
C ILE A 150 -8.78 -0.54 -0.83
N ALA A 151 -9.19 0.35 0.06
CA ALA A 151 -10.12 1.43 -0.23
C ALA A 151 -9.69 2.75 0.38
N LYS A 152 -9.74 2.87 1.72
CA LYS A 152 -9.50 4.13 2.44
C LYS A 152 -8.14 4.75 2.12
N ASN A 153 -7.07 4.00 2.20
CA ASN A 153 -5.70 4.50 1.99
C ASN A 153 -5.19 4.20 0.57
N ALA A 154 -6.04 3.68 -0.32
CA ALA A 154 -5.67 3.46 -1.71
C ALA A 154 -5.37 4.79 -2.39
N THR A 155 -4.11 5.01 -2.75
CA THR A 155 -3.62 6.26 -3.33
C THR A 155 -3.32 6.07 -4.80
N TYR A 156 -3.81 7.00 -5.62
CA TYR A 156 -3.68 7.01 -7.07
C TYR A 156 -2.95 8.28 -7.51
N LEU A 157 -1.95 8.10 -8.37
CA LEU A 157 -1.12 9.16 -8.91
C LEU A 157 -1.32 9.30 -10.41
N SER A 158 -1.36 10.52 -10.91
CA SER A 158 -1.28 10.84 -12.33
C SER A 158 -0.41 12.07 -12.54
N TYR A 159 0.46 12.02 -13.56
CA TYR A 159 1.38 13.11 -13.92
C TYR A 159 0.98 13.83 -15.21
N ASP A 160 -0.12 13.41 -15.83
CA ASP A 160 -0.55 13.80 -17.19
C ASP A 160 -2.02 14.23 -17.29
N GLY A 161 -2.55 14.82 -16.22
CA GLY A 161 -3.93 15.29 -16.17
C GLY A 161 -4.96 14.16 -16.08
N GLY A 162 -4.63 13.08 -15.38
CA GLY A 162 -5.56 11.97 -15.17
C GLY A 162 -5.68 11.00 -16.34
N LYS A 163 -4.84 11.11 -17.37
CA LYS A 163 -4.88 10.19 -18.52
C LYS A 163 -4.34 8.82 -18.16
N THR A 164 -3.25 8.79 -17.40
CA THR A 164 -2.63 7.56 -16.93
C THR A 164 -2.53 7.55 -15.41
N TRP A 165 -3.16 6.58 -14.78
CA TRP A 165 -3.14 6.40 -13.34
C TRP A 165 -2.17 5.30 -12.92
N ARG A 166 -1.57 5.47 -11.76
CA ARG A 166 -0.81 4.44 -11.06
C ARG A 166 -1.17 4.42 -9.60
N MET A 167 -0.93 3.30 -8.91
CA MET A 167 -1.17 3.20 -7.49
C MET A 167 0.13 3.35 -6.69
N THR A 168 0.01 3.84 -5.45
CA THR A 168 1.12 3.92 -4.51
C THR A 168 0.64 3.62 -3.09
N ALA A 169 1.58 3.25 -2.22
CA ALA A 169 1.31 2.88 -0.84
C ALA A 169 1.68 4.01 0.12
N TYR A 170 0.75 4.32 1.02
CA TYR A 170 0.94 5.23 2.14
C TYR A 170 0.14 4.70 3.34
N ASP A 171 0.54 5.05 4.58
CA ASP A 171 -0.20 4.71 5.81
C ASP A 171 -0.38 3.20 6.02
N ASN A 172 0.73 2.49 6.21
CA ASN A 172 0.74 1.02 6.32
C ASN A 172 0.80 0.54 7.77
N ASP A 173 0.16 1.25 8.70
CA ASP A 173 0.13 0.91 10.12
C ASP A 173 -0.71 -0.34 10.41
N LEU A 174 -1.78 -0.56 9.62
CA LEU A 174 -2.65 -1.73 9.75
C LEU A 174 -2.21 -2.87 8.82
N THR A 175 -1.02 -3.39 9.08
CA THR A 175 -0.41 -4.48 8.29
C THR A 175 0.08 -5.62 9.19
N LEU A 176 0.32 -6.77 8.58
CA LEU A 176 0.91 -7.96 9.23
C LEU A 176 0.26 -8.28 10.58
N GLY A 177 -1.00 -7.94 10.70
CA GLY A 177 -1.80 -8.24 11.82
C GLY A 177 -2.01 -7.21 12.85
N ASN A 178 -1.57 -6.08 12.64
CA ASN A 178 -1.98 -4.97 13.45
C ASN A 178 -3.43 -4.60 13.14
N TYR A 179 -4.27 -4.54 14.14
CA TYR A 179 -5.70 -4.25 14.06
C TYR A 179 -6.06 -3.03 14.90
N ILE A 180 -7.06 -2.24 14.47
CA ILE A 180 -7.55 -1.04 15.17
C ILE A 180 -7.94 -1.33 16.63
N PHE A 181 -8.39 -2.54 16.92
CA PHE A 181 -8.94 -2.93 18.24
C PHE A 181 -7.98 -3.82 19.04
N GLY A 182 -6.69 -3.83 18.71
CA GLY A 182 -5.70 -4.60 19.44
C GLY A 182 -5.07 -5.73 18.63
N LEU A 183 -4.15 -6.36 19.23
CA LEU A 183 -3.18 -7.26 18.68
C LEU A 183 -3.78 -8.52 18.07
N GLY A 184 -4.14 -8.44 16.83
CA GLY A 184 -4.42 -9.62 16.04
C GLY A 184 -3.18 -10.44 15.67
N ILE A 185 -2.04 -10.28 16.37
CA ILE A 185 -0.80 -11.01 16.09
C ILE A 185 -0.97 -12.54 16.21
N ASN A 186 -1.97 -12.97 16.94
CA ASN A 186 -2.29 -14.40 17.12
C ASN A 186 -3.29 -14.95 16.11
N GLU A 187 -3.93 -14.08 15.32
CA GLU A 187 -4.87 -14.51 14.30
C GLU A 187 -4.13 -14.90 13.01
N PRO A 188 -4.42 -16.05 12.45
CA PRO A 188 -3.81 -16.44 11.18
C PRO A 188 -4.31 -15.52 10.06
N TYR A 189 -3.43 -14.66 9.56
CA TYR A 189 -3.70 -13.73 8.46
C TYR A 189 -4.09 -14.37 7.15
N ALA A 190 -4.08 -15.67 7.09
CA ALA A 190 -4.69 -16.45 6.02
C ALA A 190 -6.13 -15.99 5.69
N MET A 191 -6.85 -15.42 6.66
CA MET A 191 -8.21 -14.93 6.40
C MET A 191 -8.26 -13.70 5.49
N TYR A 192 -7.22 -12.84 5.49
CA TYR A 192 -7.12 -11.71 4.55
C TYR A 192 -6.70 -12.15 3.17
N TYR A 193 -6.24 -13.35 3.09
CA TYR A 193 -5.74 -13.94 1.89
C TYR A 193 -6.44 -15.27 1.66
N ASN A 194 -7.70 -15.22 1.38
CA ASN A 194 -8.46 -16.40 1.02
C ASN A 194 -8.62 -16.46 -0.50
N ALA A 195 -7.86 -17.34 -1.13
CA ALA A 195 -7.93 -17.57 -2.57
C ALA A 195 -9.35 -17.90 -3.06
N ALA A 196 -10.14 -18.60 -2.26
CA ALA A 196 -11.53 -18.92 -2.58
C ALA A 196 -12.45 -17.68 -2.63
N ARG A 197 -12.01 -16.55 -2.05
CA ARG A 197 -12.71 -15.28 -2.09
C ARG A 197 -12.14 -14.31 -3.14
N GLY A 198 -11.27 -14.79 -4.03
CA GLY A 198 -10.64 -13.95 -5.04
C GLY A 198 -9.47 -13.11 -4.50
N GLY A 199 -8.84 -13.57 -3.43
CA GLY A 199 -7.60 -12.99 -2.90
C GLY A 199 -7.82 -11.81 -1.98
N LEU A 200 -8.08 -10.63 -2.48
CA LEU A 200 -8.40 -9.44 -1.69
C LEU A 200 -9.89 -9.36 -1.36
N PHE A 201 -10.26 -8.49 -0.43
CA PHE A 201 -11.62 -8.13 -0.12
C PHE A 201 -12.38 -7.76 -1.41
N PRO A 202 -13.03 -8.70 -2.09
CA PRO A 202 -13.50 -8.47 -3.45
C PRO A 202 -14.59 -7.41 -3.56
N SER A 203 -15.20 -7.10 -2.42
CA SER A 203 -16.25 -6.08 -2.33
C SER A 203 -15.74 -4.65 -2.16
N HIS A 204 -14.43 -4.42 -2.01
CA HIS A 204 -13.93 -3.13 -1.57
C HIS A 204 -13.24 -2.30 -2.66
N ASN A 205 -12.81 -2.91 -3.76
CA ASN A 205 -12.17 -2.21 -4.87
C ASN A 205 -12.34 -2.99 -6.17
N THR A 206 -13.18 -2.50 -7.05
CA THR A 206 -13.50 -3.17 -8.32
C THR A 206 -12.30 -3.24 -9.25
N LEU A 207 -11.44 -2.22 -9.27
CA LEU A 207 -10.21 -2.25 -10.07
C LEU A 207 -9.31 -3.42 -9.65
N LEU A 208 -8.97 -3.51 -8.36
CA LEU A 208 -8.10 -4.57 -7.86
C LEU A 208 -8.73 -5.97 -8.02
N ARG A 209 -10.04 -6.08 -7.80
CA ARG A 209 -10.76 -7.33 -8.00
C ARG A 209 -10.71 -7.80 -9.46
N ARG A 210 -10.95 -6.90 -10.41
CA ARG A 210 -10.90 -7.24 -11.85
C ARG A 210 -9.48 -7.55 -12.31
N VAL A 211 -8.48 -6.81 -11.81
CA VAL A 211 -7.07 -7.13 -12.08
C VAL A 211 -6.71 -8.52 -11.54
N ALA A 212 -7.10 -8.84 -10.31
CA ALA A 212 -6.87 -10.18 -9.75
C ALA A 212 -7.49 -11.30 -10.59
N GLN A 213 -8.70 -11.08 -11.11
CA GLN A 213 -9.42 -12.08 -11.91
C GLN A 213 -8.87 -12.23 -13.33
N LEU A 214 -8.46 -11.15 -13.96
CA LEU A 214 -8.20 -11.11 -15.39
C LEU A 214 -6.70 -11.09 -15.75
N PHE A 215 -5.82 -10.73 -14.82
CA PHE A 215 -4.37 -10.62 -15.02
C PHE A 215 -3.57 -11.65 -14.20
N GLY A 216 -4.18 -12.77 -13.82
CA GLY A 216 -3.55 -13.80 -13.00
C GLY A 216 -2.15 -14.25 -13.48
N PRO A 217 -1.94 -14.54 -14.76
CA PRO A 217 -0.61 -14.92 -15.26
C PRO A 217 0.46 -13.83 -15.03
N GLN A 218 0.12 -12.55 -15.24
CA GLN A 218 1.04 -11.43 -15.04
C GLN A 218 1.36 -11.25 -13.55
N ILE A 219 0.35 -11.37 -12.68
CA ILE A 219 0.52 -11.31 -11.22
C ILE A 219 1.45 -12.42 -10.75
N THR A 220 1.23 -13.66 -11.20
CA THR A 220 2.08 -14.81 -10.85
C THR A 220 3.51 -14.60 -11.33
N ALA A 221 3.70 -14.16 -12.58
CA ALA A 221 5.03 -13.89 -13.12
C ALA A 221 5.77 -12.78 -12.33
N ARG A 222 5.05 -11.71 -11.94
CA ARG A 222 5.63 -10.64 -11.14
C ARG A 222 5.96 -11.10 -9.73
N TYR A 223 5.11 -11.89 -9.09
CA TYR A 223 5.40 -12.49 -7.80
C TYR A 223 6.67 -13.34 -7.86
N ASP A 224 6.79 -14.22 -8.84
CA ASP A 224 7.97 -15.05 -9.07
C ASP A 224 9.25 -14.23 -9.25
N GLN A 225 9.18 -13.16 -10.05
CA GLN A 225 10.30 -12.21 -10.22
C GLN A 225 10.74 -11.58 -8.91
N LEU A 226 9.79 -11.07 -8.12
CA LEU A 226 10.06 -10.42 -6.82
C LEU A 226 10.63 -11.40 -5.79
N ARG A 227 10.18 -12.65 -5.82
CA ARG A 227 10.72 -13.74 -4.99
C ARG A 227 12.15 -14.11 -5.41
N LYS A 228 12.40 -14.32 -6.69
CA LYS A 228 13.72 -14.68 -7.25
C LYS A 228 14.75 -13.57 -7.05
N SER A 229 14.36 -12.33 -7.16
CA SER A 229 15.25 -11.19 -6.91
C SER A 229 15.53 -10.92 -5.43
N GLY A 230 14.84 -11.61 -4.50
CA GLY A 230 14.95 -11.40 -3.07
C GLY A 230 14.31 -10.10 -2.55
N VAL A 231 13.62 -9.35 -3.41
CA VAL A 231 12.84 -8.16 -2.99
C VAL A 231 11.78 -8.56 -1.98
N ILE A 232 11.15 -9.72 -2.19
CA ILE A 232 10.16 -10.28 -1.28
C ILE A 232 10.67 -11.62 -0.76
N SER A 233 10.96 -11.68 0.53
CA SER A 233 11.20 -12.90 1.28
C SER A 233 10.85 -12.69 2.75
N ALA A 234 10.65 -13.76 3.49
CA ALA A 234 10.48 -13.66 4.94
C ALA A 234 11.68 -12.98 5.59
N ASP A 235 12.89 -13.33 5.15
CA ASP A 235 14.13 -12.74 5.69
C ASP A 235 14.24 -11.24 5.37
N THR A 236 13.95 -10.84 4.11
CA THR A 236 14.00 -9.42 3.72
C THR A 236 13.05 -8.58 4.57
N ILE A 237 11.82 -9.06 4.78
CA ILE A 237 10.82 -8.36 5.58
C ILE A 237 11.22 -8.34 7.06
N ASN A 238 11.58 -9.48 7.61
CA ASN A 238 11.98 -9.59 9.01
C ASN A 238 13.21 -8.75 9.34
N ASN A 239 14.22 -8.73 8.46
CA ASN A 239 15.41 -7.93 8.65
C ASN A 239 15.12 -6.42 8.70
N GLN A 240 14.15 -5.93 7.92
CA GLN A 240 13.75 -4.51 8.00
C GLN A 240 13.17 -4.16 9.38
N TYR A 241 12.38 -5.05 9.98
CA TYR A 241 11.89 -4.86 11.34
C TYR A 241 13.01 -4.94 12.39
N VAL A 242 13.87 -5.93 12.26
CA VAL A 242 15.04 -6.08 13.17
C VAL A 242 15.94 -4.84 13.11
N ASP A 243 16.23 -4.35 11.91
CA ASP A 243 17.04 -3.14 11.72
C ASP A 243 16.39 -1.90 12.33
N PHE A 244 15.08 -1.73 12.13
CA PHE A 244 14.34 -0.62 12.73
C PHE A 244 14.34 -0.71 14.26
N MET A 245 14.00 -1.87 14.81
CA MET A 245 13.98 -2.08 16.27
C MET A 245 15.38 -1.95 16.89
N SER A 246 16.43 -2.37 16.19
CA SER A 246 17.80 -2.21 16.65
C SER A 246 18.23 -0.74 16.72
N LYS A 247 17.75 0.10 15.78
CA LYS A 247 18.00 1.56 15.81
C LYS A 247 17.27 2.24 16.97
N VAL A 248 16.09 1.77 17.33
CA VAL A 248 15.39 2.23 18.53
C VAL A 248 16.14 1.83 19.80
N GLY A 249 16.51 0.57 19.88
CA GLY A 249 17.20 -0.04 21.03
C GLY A 249 16.25 -0.47 22.16
N TYR A 250 16.68 -1.48 22.90
CA TYR A 250 15.89 -2.11 23.96
C TYR A 250 15.44 -1.11 25.05
N ASP A 251 16.37 -0.26 25.51
CA ASP A 251 16.07 0.69 26.60
C ASP A 251 14.99 1.70 26.22
N ASN A 252 14.97 2.14 24.97
CA ASN A 252 13.95 3.07 24.48
C ASN A 252 12.57 2.41 24.35
N TYR A 253 12.52 1.15 23.95
CA TYR A 253 11.25 0.39 23.97
C TYR A 253 10.76 0.15 25.39
N THR A 254 11.65 -0.17 26.32
CA THR A 254 11.31 -0.33 27.74
C THR A 254 10.79 0.96 28.32
N TYR A 255 11.48 2.08 28.04
CA TYR A 255 11.03 3.41 28.46
C TYR A 255 9.65 3.77 27.91
N ASP A 256 9.42 3.52 26.61
CA ASP A 256 8.10 3.76 26.00
C ASP A 256 7.00 2.92 26.67
N GLN A 257 7.29 1.66 26.94
CA GLN A 257 6.33 0.75 27.58
C GLN A 257 6.01 1.12 29.02
N ASP A 258 6.98 1.71 29.74
CA ASP A 258 6.75 2.20 31.11
C ASP A 258 5.78 3.37 31.17
N ILE A 259 5.80 4.24 30.16
CA ILE A 259 4.94 5.43 30.09
C ILE A 259 3.67 5.23 29.25
N ASN A 260 3.71 4.30 28.31
CA ASN A 260 2.60 3.90 27.43
C ASN A 260 2.44 2.38 27.49
N PRO A 261 1.89 1.82 28.57
CA PRO A 261 1.84 0.37 28.75
C PRO A 261 0.97 -0.30 27.69
N LEU A 262 1.52 -1.34 27.08
CA LEU A 262 0.84 -2.22 26.13
C LEU A 262 0.63 -3.61 26.79
N GLU A 263 -0.31 -4.38 26.26
CA GLU A 263 -0.60 -5.75 26.75
C GLU A 263 0.58 -6.70 26.57
N ILE A 264 1.45 -6.47 25.57
CA ILE A 264 2.65 -7.28 25.33
C ILE A 264 3.89 -6.39 25.24
N ASN A 265 5.03 -6.95 25.61
CA ASN A 265 6.32 -6.32 25.37
C ASN A 265 6.66 -6.41 23.88
N GLN A 266 6.74 -5.26 23.21
CA GLN A 266 6.98 -5.18 21.76
C GLN A 266 8.31 -5.80 21.34
N TYR A 267 9.36 -5.67 22.17
CA TYR A 267 10.68 -6.17 21.84
C TYR A 267 10.82 -7.67 22.04
N THR A 268 10.38 -8.17 23.21
CA THR A 268 10.61 -9.58 23.59
C THR A 268 9.50 -10.51 23.11
N GLN A 269 8.29 -10.01 22.86
CA GLN A 269 7.13 -10.79 22.46
C GLN A 269 6.62 -10.41 21.07
N GLY A 270 6.53 -9.11 20.78
CA GLY A 270 5.99 -8.61 19.52
C GLY A 270 6.85 -8.98 18.32
N LEU A 271 8.17 -8.76 18.37
CA LEU A 271 9.04 -9.07 17.25
C LEU A 271 9.05 -10.57 16.87
N PRO A 272 9.20 -11.52 17.81
CA PRO A 272 9.10 -12.94 17.47
C PRO A 272 7.75 -13.35 16.89
N ALA A 273 6.65 -12.79 17.40
CA ALA A 273 5.31 -13.03 16.87
C ALA A 273 5.17 -12.50 15.44
N LEU A 274 5.65 -11.28 15.18
CA LEU A 274 5.66 -10.67 13.86
C LEU A 274 6.48 -11.50 12.85
N GLN A 275 7.68 -11.95 13.23
CA GLN A 275 8.52 -12.80 12.38
C GLN A 275 7.83 -14.09 11.98
N LYS A 276 7.09 -14.69 12.91
CA LYS A 276 6.28 -15.89 12.63
C LYS A 276 5.17 -15.56 11.63
N VAL A 277 4.45 -14.47 11.84
CA VAL A 277 3.38 -14.02 10.93
C VAL A 277 3.91 -13.77 9.52
N VAL A 278 5.03 -13.06 9.40
CA VAL A 278 5.69 -12.81 8.10
C VAL A 278 6.05 -14.11 7.40
N THR A 279 6.66 -15.05 8.12
CA THR A 279 7.06 -16.36 7.56
C THR A 279 5.84 -17.13 7.05
N GLN A 280 4.79 -17.20 7.85
CA GLN A 280 3.55 -17.89 7.46
C GLN A 280 2.86 -17.21 6.28
N ARG A 281 2.89 -15.87 6.23
CA ARG A 281 2.32 -15.11 5.14
C ARG A 281 3.02 -15.39 3.82
N ILE A 282 4.33 -15.32 3.79
CA ILE A 282 5.12 -15.62 2.59
C ILE A 282 4.87 -17.07 2.14
N GLN A 283 4.86 -18.03 3.04
CA GLN A 283 4.56 -19.43 2.69
C GLN A 283 3.15 -19.58 2.08
N THR A 284 2.16 -18.89 2.61
CA THR A 284 0.80 -18.90 2.07
C THR A 284 0.76 -18.34 0.65
N LEU A 285 1.49 -17.26 0.40
CA LEU A 285 1.58 -16.64 -0.93
C LEU A 285 2.36 -17.52 -1.91
N ASP A 286 3.46 -18.13 -1.49
CA ASP A 286 4.23 -19.08 -2.30
C ASP A 286 3.32 -20.21 -2.76
N ASN A 287 2.55 -20.81 -1.86
CA ASN A 287 1.59 -21.86 -2.19
C ASN A 287 0.51 -21.37 -3.18
N HIS A 288 0.01 -20.15 -2.98
CA HIS A 288 -1.05 -19.59 -3.84
C HIS A 288 -0.55 -19.30 -5.26
N PHE A 289 0.62 -18.69 -5.39
CA PHE A 289 1.22 -18.34 -6.67
C PHE A 289 2.05 -19.47 -7.29
N GLY A 290 2.19 -20.60 -6.60
CA GLY A 290 2.94 -21.76 -7.10
C GLY A 290 4.46 -21.55 -7.11
N TYR A 291 4.99 -20.65 -6.28
CA TYR A 291 6.43 -20.45 -6.17
C TYR A 291 7.09 -21.59 -5.40
N THR A 292 8.06 -22.26 -6.01
CA THR A 292 8.74 -23.45 -5.42
C THR A 292 10.19 -23.19 -5.01
N GLY A 293 10.71 -21.98 -5.20
CA GLY A 293 12.08 -21.64 -4.83
C GLY A 293 13.16 -22.11 -5.80
N ASN A 294 12.79 -22.59 -7.00
CA ASN A 294 13.70 -23.05 -8.04
C ASN A 294 14.04 -21.95 -9.06
#